data_de2ff71d475f286bafefb903222b9385
#
_entry.id   de2ff71d475f286bafefb903222b9385
#
_cell.length_a   1.000
_cell.length_b   1.000
_cell.length_c   1.000
_cell.angle_alpha   90.00
_cell.angle_beta   90.00
_cell.angle_gamma   90.00
#
_symmetry.space_group_name_H-M   'P 1'
#
loop_
_entity.id
_entity.type
_entity.pdbx_description
1 polymer ?
#
loop_
_entity_poly.entity_id
_entity_poly.type
_entity_poly.pdbx_seq_one_letter_code
_entity_poly.pdbx_strand_id
1 'polypeptide(L)'
;EIEDGEVFKKINTWELVRDADAIITVPVMKTHDQTEVTLGMKNLKGLLVDTQKKDFHKKGLIEGVVDWNLHLKPCLEIIDGTYGQQGLGPIFGETKKMDLIVGSKDLVACEAVTSKIMGYEPKEDRGHRRDDRGRCEPLQALERG
;
A
#
# COMPACT_ATOMS: atom_id res chain seq x y z
N GLU A 1 7.56 17.07 2.23
CA GLU A 1 6.49 17.33 3.20
C GLU A 1 5.19 16.76 2.67
N ILE A 2 4.31 16.29 3.55
CA ILE A 2 3.00 15.73 3.23
C ILE A 2 1.95 16.61 3.91
N GLU A 3 1.30 17.47 3.15
CA GLU A 3 0.37 18.47 3.70
C GLU A 3 -0.83 17.80 4.39
N ASP A 4 -1.40 16.77 3.78
CA ASP A 4 -2.61 16.09 4.23
C ASP A 4 -2.34 14.76 4.97
N GLY A 5 -1.08 14.48 5.38
CA GLY A 5 -0.77 13.27 6.12
C GLY A 5 -1.46 13.23 7.49
N GLU A 6 -2.00 12.09 7.88
CA GLU A 6 -2.65 11.90 9.17
C GLU A 6 -1.61 11.77 10.30
N VAL A 7 -0.62 10.92 10.10
CA VAL A 7 0.42 10.60 11.10
C VAL A 7 1.75 11.26 10.77
N PHE A 8 2.08 11.36 9.49
CA PHE A 8 3.36 11.89 9.03
C PHE A 8 3.19 13.14 8.19
N LYS A 9 3.56 14.30 8.74
CA LYS A 9 3.63 15.58 7.99
C LYS A 9 4.93 15.71 7.18
N LYS A 10 5.94 14.90 7.50
CA LYS A 10 7.23 14.85 6.81
C LYS A 10 7.74 13.42 6.77
N ILE A 11 8.15 12.98 5.59
CA ILE A 11 8.73 11.66 5.35
C ILE A 11 10.09 11.83 4.66
N ASN A 12 11.07 11.04 5.10
CA ASN A 12 12.41 11.01 4.51
C ASN A 12 12.51 9.84 3.54
N THR A 13 12.91 10.15 2.32
CA THR A 13 13.12 9.19 1.24
C THR A 13 14.41 9.50 0.50
N TRP A 14 14.78 8.66 -0.44
CA TRP A 14 15.97 8.84 -1.26
C TRP A 14 15.74 9.93 -2.32
N GLU A 15 16.80 10.65 -2.69
CA GLU A 15 16.74 11.67 -3.76
C GLU A 15 16.23 11.10 -5.08
N LEU A 16 16.66 9.89 -5.42
CA LEU A 16 16.20 9.17 -6.61
C LEU A 16 14.67 9.06 -6.69
N VAL A 17 13.99 8.86 -5.54
CA VAL A 17 12.53 8.76 -5.49
C VAL A 17 11.88 10.13 -5.74
N ARG A 18 12.47 11.18 -5.21
CA ARG A 18 12.01 12.57 -5.42
C ARG A 18 12.15 13.00 -6.88
N ASP A 19 13.26 12.61 -7.51
CA ASP A 19 13.64 13.08 -8.85
C ASP A 19 13.13 12.18 -9.97
N ALA A 20 12.43 11.08 -9.63
CA ALA A 20 11.86 10.15 -10.61
C ALA A 20 10.64 10.77 -11.32
N ASP A 21 10.60 10.69 -12.65
CA ASP A 21 9.47 11.13 -13.46
C ASP A 21 8.24 10.23 -13.33
N ALA A 22 8.47 8.95 -13.03
CA ALA A 22 7.40 7.95 -12.86
C ALA A 22 7.83 6.87 -11.88
N ILE A 23 6.88 6.38 -11.09
CA ILE A 23 7.08 5.27 -10.16
C ILE A 23 6.13 4.14 -10.53
N ILE A 24 6.68 2.96 -10.76
CA ILE A 24 5.94 1.72 -10.97
C ILE A 24 6.25 0.80 -9.80
N THR A 25 5.21 0.24 -9.15
CA THR A 25 5.40 -0.75 -8.08
C THR A 25 5.12 -2.15 -8.59
N VAL A 26 6.04 -3.09 -8.29
CA VAL A 26 5.93 -4.50 -8.71
C VAL A 26 6.08 -5.40 -7.48
N PRO A 27 5.06 -5.51 -6.64
CA PRO A 27 5.09 -6.34 -5.45
C PRO A 27 4.82 -7.82 -5.78
N VAL A 28 5.31 -8.71 -4.93
CA VAL A 28 4.84 -10.11 -4.88
C VAL A 28 3.64 -10.20 -3.96
N MET A 29 2.62 -10.95 -4.39
CA MET A 29 1.41 -11.24 -3.63
C MET A 29 1.74 -12.03 -2.37
N LYS A 30 1.48 -11.47 -1.17
CA LYS A 30 1.73 -12.17 0.10
C LYS A 30 0.91 -11.65 1.28
N THR A 31 0.70 -12.54 2.25
CA THR A 31 0.08 -12.19 3.54
C THR A 31 1.02 -11.39 4.43
N HIS A 32 0.46 -10.75 5.46
CA HIS A 32 1.21 -10.00 6.46
C HIS A 32 0.48 -10.00 7.81
N ASP A 33 1.24 -10.12 8.90
CA ASP A 33 0.73 -10.20 10.26
C ASP A 33 0.00 -8.92 10.74
N GLN A 34 0.44 -7.74 10.31
CA GLN A 34 -0.12 -6.45 10.76
C GLN A 34 -1.07 -5.79 9.75
N THR A 35 -0.88 -6.04 8.45
CA THR A 35 -1.64 -5.39 7.38
C THR A 35 -2.50 -6.37 6.58
N GLU A 36 -2.64 -7.61 7.04
CA GLU A 36 -3.32 -8.73 6.38
C GLU A 36 -2.64 -9.13 5.06
N VAL A 37 -2.35 -8.16 4.19
CA VAL A 37 -1.65 -8.38 2.91
C VAL A 37 -0.45 -7.45 2.76
N THR A 38 0.51 -7.89 1.96
CA THR A 38 1.59 -7.06 1.43
C THR A 38 1.42 -7.01 -0.08
N LEU A 39 1.08 -5.83 -0.59
CA LEU A 39 0.90 -5.55 -2.00
C LEU A 39 1.63 -4.23 -2.33
N GLY A 40 1.20 -3.49 -3.34
CA GLY A 40 1.92 -2.31 -3.82
C GLY A 40 2.02 -1.16 -2.84
N MET A 41 0.92 -0.79 -2.19
CA MET A 41 0.95 0.32 -1.22
C MET A 41 1.97 0.09 -0.13
N LYS A 42 2.00 -1.11 0.44
CA LYS A 42 2.98 -1.47 1.46
C LYS A 42 4.38 -1.68 0.90
N ASN A 43 4.51 -2.19 -0.33
CA ASN A 43 5.79 -2.37 -1.02
C ASN A 43 6.55 -1.05 -1.16
N LEU A 44 5.85 0.04 -1.45
CA LEU A 44 6.40 1.39 -1.60
C LEU A 44 7.04 1.94 -0.32
N LYS A 45 6.72 1.37 0.86
CA LYS A 45 7.47 1.64 2.10
C LYS A 45 8.96 1.29 1.96
N GLY A 46 9.32 0.39 1.03
CA GLY A 46 10.72 0.08 0.70
C GLY A 46 11.54 1.28 0.27
N LEU A 47 10.91 2.30 -0.31
CA LEU A 47 11.55 3.55 -0.77
C LEU A 47 11.92 4.52 0.37
N LEU A 48 11.52 4.24 1.59
CA LEU A 48 11.85 5.05 2.76
C LEU A 48 13.26 4.75 3.27
N VAL A 49 13.91 5.73 3.88
CA VAL A 49 15.16 5.50 4.62
C VAL A 49 14.88 4.63 5.87
N ASP A 50 15.87 3.88 6.34
CA ASP A 50 15.68 2.86 7.39
C ASP A 50 15.17 3.43 8.72
N THR A 51 15.58 4.62 9.10
CA THR A 51 15.07 5.32 10.28
C THR A 51 13.56 5.58 10.16
N GLN A 52 13.11 6.03 8.98
CA GLN A 52 11.71 6.28 8.70
C GLN A 52 10.88 4.99 8.69
N LYS A 53 11.42 3.88 8.17
CA LYS A 53 10.75 2.56 8.22
C LYS A 53 10.44 2.12 9.65
N LYS A 54 11.37 2.38 10.60
CA LYS A 54 11.16 2.09 12.03
C LYS A 54 10.07 2.96 12.66
N ASP A 55 10.00 4.23 12.27
CA ASP A 55 8.99 5.16 12.77
C ASP A 55 7.58 4.76 12.34
N PHE A 56 7.40 4.22 11.13
CA PHE A 56 6.12 3.68 10.68
C PHE A 56 5.58 2.57 11.61
N HIS A 57 6.47 1.66 12.05
CA HIS A 57 6.07 0.61 12.99
C HIS A 57 5.74 1.13 14.40
N LYS A 58 6.27 2.28 14.79
CA LYS A 58 6.05 2.86 16.12
C LYS A 58 4.82 3.77 16.20
N LYS A 59 4.57 4.54 15.12
CA LYS A 59 3.59 5.62 15.14
C LYS A 59 2.25 5.25 14.49
N GLY A 60 2.23 4.21 13.64
CA GLY A 60 1.07 3.76 12.88
C GLY A 60 1.50 3.28 11.50
N LEU A 61 1.51 1.94 11.32
CA LEU A 61 1.99 1.36 10.08
C LEU A 61 1.00 1.59 8.93
N ILE A 62 -0.28 1.37 9.19
CA ILE A 62 -1.33 1.46 8.17
C ILE A 62 -1.49 2.92 7.73
N GLU A 63 -1.70 3.81 8.68
CA GLU A 63 -1.86 5.24 8.46
C GLU A 63 -0.64 5.83 7.76
N GLY A 64 0.56 5.44 8.19
CA GLY A 64 1.80 5.89 7.56
C GLY A 64 1.95 5.39 6.11
N VAL A 65 1.51 4.16 5.81
CA VAL A 65 1.48 3.65 4.43
C VAL A 65 0.51 4.46 3.59
N VAL A 66 -0.65 4.81 4.12
CA VAL A 66 -1.61 5.69 3.45
C VAL A 66 -1.00 7.06 3.17
N ASP A 67 -0.46 7.74 4.19
CA ASP A 67 0.19 9.05 4.05
C ASP A 67 1.27 9.03 2.96
N TRP A 68 2.09 7.97 2.94
CA TRP A 68 3.16 7.82 1.95
C TRP A 68 2.62 7.66 0.53
N ASN A 69 1.57 6.87 0.35
CA ASN A 69 1.00 6.62 -0.97
C ASN A 69 0.22 7.82 -1.51
N LEU A 70 -0.42 8.61 -0.66
CA LEU A 70 -1.04 9.89 -1.03
C LEU A 70 -0.03 10.86 -1.64
N HIS A 71 1.20 10.87 -1.12
CA HIS A 71 2.28 11.72 -1.60
C HIS A 71 2.97 11.18 -2.84
N LEU A 72 3.29 9.88 -2.85
CA LEU A 72 4.13 9.25 -3.88
C LEU A 72 3.42 9.08 -5.23
N LYS A 73 2.12 8.78 -5.23
CA LYS A 73 1.26 8.63 -6.41
C LYS A 73 1.88 7.81 -7.55
N PRO A 74 2.19 6.54 -7.32
CA PRO A 74 2.74 5.71 -8.39
C PRO A 74 1.75 5.62 -9.56
N CYS A 75 2.28 5.55 -10.78
CA CYS A 75 1.49 5.60 -12.01
C CYS A 75 0.98 4.23 -12.48
N LEU A 76 1.56 3.16 -11.94
CA LEU A 76 1.20 1.77 -12.29
C LEU A 76 1.59 0.83 -11.16
N GLU A 77 0.72 -0.12 -10.88
CA GLU A 77 0.99 -1.29 -10.06
C GLU A 77 0.86 -2.56 -10.90
N ILE A 78 1.80 -3.49 -10.70
CA ILE A 78 1.78 -4.83 -11.30
C ILE A 78 2.08 -5.83 -10.18
N ILE A 79 1.07 -6.54 -9.70
CA ILE A 79 1.23 -7.52 -8.62
C ILE A 79 1.56 -8.88 -9.22
N ASP A 80 2.73 -9.40 -8.84
CA ASP A 80 3.15 -10.74 -9.20
C ASP A 80 2.45 -11.77 -8.28
N GLY A 81 1.52 -12.50 -8.84
CA GLY A 81 0.83 -13.64 -8.27
C GLY A 81 1.19 -14.96 -8.96
N THR A 82 2.33 -15.05 -9.65
CA THR A 82 2.80 -16.35 -10.20
C THR A 82 2.93 -17.36 -9.06
N TYR A 83 3.62 -16.95 -8.00
CA TYR A 83 3.72 -17.65 -6.74
C TYR A 83 3.47 -16.64 -5.60
N GLY A 84 2.31 -16.74 -4.97
CA GLY A 84 2.00 -15.97 -3.78
C GLY A 84 2.50 -16.65 -2.50
N GLN A 85 2.45 -15.91 -1.39
CA GLN A 85 2.71 -16.44 -0.05
C GLN A 85 1.44 -16.35 0.78
N GLN A 86 1.08 -17.43 1.48
CA GLN A 86 -0.05 -17.50 2.40
C GLN A 86 0.39 -17.86 3.83
N GLY A 87 -0.50 -17.71 4.81
CA GLY A 87 -0.24 -18.05 6.21
C GLY A 87 0.55 -16.98 6.95
N LEU A 88 1.61 -17.34 7.66
CA LEU A 88 2.39 -16.45 8.54
C LEU A 88 3.37 -15.55 7.76
N GLY A 89 2.84 -14.80 6.80
CA GLY A 89 3.64 -13.80 6.09
C GLY A 89 4.06 -12.62 7.00
N PRO A 90 5.07 -11.85 6.60
CA PRO A 90 5.73 -11.87 5.29
C PRO A 90 6.95 -12.80 5.20
N ILE A 91 7.33 -13.52 6.28
CA ILE A 91 8.60 -14.26 6.35
C ILE A 91 8.37 -15.77 6.42
N PHE A 92 7.45 -16.24 7.25
CA PHE A 92 7.23 -17.65 7.56
C PHE A 92 6.01 -18.26 6.86
N GLY A 93 5.53 -17.63 5.79
CA GLY A 93 4.39 -18.14 5.05
C GLY A 93 4.76 -19.26 4.08
N GLU A 94 3.74 -19.96 3.61
CA GLU A 94 3.86 -21.02 2.62
C GLU A 94 3.68 -20.48 1.20
N THR A 95 4.44 -21.00 0.25
CA THR A 95 4.30 -20.63 -1.17
C THR A 95 3.05 -21.28 -1.76
N LYS A 96 2.24 -20.49 -2.44
CA LYS A 96 1.07 -20.95 -3.18
C LYS A 96 1.17 -20.51 -4.63
N LYS A 97 1.06 -21.47 -5.54
CA LYS A 97 1.01 -21.21 -6.99
C LYS A 97 -0.38 -20.63 -7.33
N MET A 98 -0.41 -19.43 -7.90
CA MET A 98 -1.63 -18.73 -8.27
C MET A 98 -1.74 -18.50 -9.78
N ASP A 99 -0.60 -18.51 -10.52
CA ASP A 99 -0.50 -18.36 -11.97
C ASP A 99 -1.25 -17.11 -12.52
N LEU A 100 -1.16 -16.00 -11.82
CA LEU A 100 -1.82 -14.77 -12.24
C LEU A 100 -0.92 -13.54 -12.05
N ILE A 101 -1.25 -12.48 -12.78
CA ILE A 101 -0.71 -11.13 -12.60
C ILE A 101 -1.89 -10.18 -12.55
N VAL A 102 -1.88 -9.24 -11.61
CA VAL A 102 -2.88 -8.20 -11.49
C VAL A 102 -2.22 -6.86 -11.72
N GLY A 103 -2.75 -6.04 -12.61
CA GLY A 103 -2.18 -4.72 -12.89
C GLY A 103 -3.24 -3.64 -13.02
N SER A 104 -2.94 -2.44 -12.52
CA SER A 104 -3.82 -1.28 -12.63
C SER A 104 -3.03 0.02 -12.47
N LYS A 105 -3.55 1.09 -13.10
CA LYS A 105 -3.13 2.47 -12.81
C LYS A 105 -3.75 3.01 -11.51
N ASP A 106 -4.78 2.33 -11.00
CA ASP A 106 -5.42 2.60 -9.73
C ASP A 106 -4.93 1.59 -8.69
N LEU A 107 -4.04 2.01 -7.79
CA LEU A 107 -3.47 1.15 -6.76
C LEU A 107 -4.54 0.61 -5.81
N VAL A 108 -5.45 1.47 -5.37
CA VAL A 108 -6.49 1.07 -4.40
C VAL A 108 -7.41 0.01 -5.01
N ALA A 109 -7.82 0.19 -6.27
CA ALA A 109 -8.62 -0.80 -6.98
C ALA A 109 -7.83 -2.11 -7.20
N CYS A 110 -6.53 -2.00 -7.54
CA CYS A 110 -5.66 -3.16 -7.73
C CYS A 110 -5.54 -3.98 -6.44
N GLU A 111 -5.27 -3.31 -5.32
CA GLU A 111 -5.16 -3.94 -4.00
C GLU A 111 -6.48 -4.55 -3.54
N ALA A 112 -7.61 -3.87 -3.75
CA ALA A 112 -8.92 -4.38 -3.37
C ALA A 112 -9.27 -5.67 -4.13
N VAL A 113 -9.04 -5.71 -5.44
CA VAL A 113 -9.25 -6.90 -6.27
C VAL A 113 -8.31 -8.02 -5.85
N THR A 114 -7.02 -7.71 -5.66
CA THR A 114 -6.04 -8.72 -5.26
C THR A 114 -6.31 -9.27 -3.88
N SER A 115 -6.69 -8.44 -2.92
CA SER A 115 -7.09 -8.88 -1.57
C SER A 115 -8.26 -9.87 -1.63
N LYS A 116 -9.28 -9.62 -2.47
CA LYS A 116 -10.39 -10.56 -2.69
C LYS A 116 -9.92 -11.88 -3.29
N ILE A 117 -9.02 -11.84 -4.27
CA ILE A 117 -8.40 -13.05 -4.84
C ILE A 117 -7.65 -13.85 -3.76
N MET A 118 -7.04 -13.17 -2.80
CA MET A 118 -6.36 -13.79 -1.66
C MET A 118 -7.33 -14.27 -0.56
N GLY A 119 -8.63 -14.01 -0.67
CA GLY A 119 -9.66 -14.42 0.31
C GLY A 119 -9.87 -13.41 1.44
N TYR A 120 -9.40 -12.18 1.29
CA TYR A 120 -9.65 -11.09 2.24
C TYR A 120 -10.74 -10.16 1.70
N GLU A 121 -11.65 -9.74 2.56
CA GLU A 121 -12.61 -8.69 2.21
C GLU A 121 -11.99 -7.32 2.49
N PRO A 122 -11.80 -6.49 1.46
CA PRO A 122 -11.38 -5.11 1.65
C PRO A 122 -12.40 -4.39 2.52
N LYS A 123 -11.97 -3.83 3.64
CA LYS A 123 -12.86 -3.05 4.51
C LYS A 123 -13.22 -1.75 3.80
N GLU A 124 -14.49 -1.52 3.54
CA GLU A 124 -14.98 -0.30 2.89
C GLU A 124 -14.57 0.98 3.65
N ASP A 125 -14.41 0.88 4.96
CA ASP A 125 -14.08 1.99 5.86
C ASP A 125 -12.61 2.48 5.80
N ARG A 126 -11.76 1.81 5.02
CA ARG A 126 -10.34 2.20 4.87
C ARG A 126 -9.97 2.56 3.43
N GLY A 127 -10.97 2.62 2.55
CA GLY A 127 -10.80 3.01 1.16
C GLY A 127 -10.84 4.52 1.00
N HIS A 128 -9.86 5.07 0.34
CA HIS A 128 -9.90 6.44 -0.10
C HIS A 128 -10.89 6.57 -1.24
N ARG A 129 -11.91 7.40 -1.08
CA ARG A 129 -12.73 7.85 -2.21
C ARG A 129 -11.89 8.80 -3.07
N ARG A 130 -11.96 8.67 -4.36
CA ARG A 130 -11.42 9.66 -5.28
C ARG A 130 -12.42 10.79 -5.45
N ASP A 131 -11.93 12.03 -5.41
CA ASP A 131 -12.70 13.17 -5.88
C ASP A 131 -12.87 13.10 -7.41
N ASP A 132 -13.74 13.93 -7.97
CA ASP A 132 -14.03 14.03 -9.42
C ASP A 132 -12.77 14.33 -10.26
N ARG A 133 -11.66 14.67 -9.64
CA ARG A 133 -10.34 14.93 -10.24
C ARG A 133 -9.37 13.75 -10.11
N GLY A 134 -9.86 12.60 -9.62
CA GLY A 134 -9.07 11.39 -9.42
C GLY A 134 -8.12 11.42 -8.23
N ARG A 135 -8.29 12.37 -7.30
CA ARG A 135 -7.49 12.45 -6.07
C ARG A 135 -8.12 11.57 -4.99
N CYS A 136 -7.28 10.87 -4.24
CA CYS A 136 -7.73 10.14 -3.07
C CYS A 136 -8.13 11.13 -1.97
N GLU A 137 -9.38 11.10 -1.52
CA GLU A 137 -9.81 11.82 -0.34
C GLU A 137 -9.77 10.89 0.88
N PRO A 138 -9.29 11.38 2.03
CA PRO A 138 -9.42 10.63 3.26
C PRO A 138 -10.92 10.48 3.59
N LEU A 139 -11.36 9.28 3.90
CA LEU A 139 -12.68 9.05 4.45
C LEU A 139 -12.77 9.76 5.79
N GLN A 140 -13.64 10.77 5.88
CA GLN A 140 -14.01 11.34 7.18
C GLN A 140 -14.60 10.22 8.03
N ALA A 141 -14.07 10.07 9.24
CA ALA A 141 -14.63 9.18 10.22
C ALA A 141 -16.14 9.48 10.36
N LEU A 142 -16.98 8.52 9.97
CA LEU A 142 -18.39 8.59 10.29
C LEU A 142 -18.49 8.61 11.81
N GLU A 143 -18.90 9.72 12.36
CA GLU A 143 -19.25 9.86 13.77
C GLU A 143 -20.20 8.72 14.15
N ARG A 144 -19.80 7.99 15.18
CA ARG A 144 -20.63 6.96 15.77
C ARG A 144 -21.86 7.65 16.38
N GLY A 145 -22.99 7.48 15.75
CA GLY A 145 -24.29 7.65 16.37
C GLY A 145 -24.63 6.45 17.23
#